data_ce5485d585715fe855094b9eff8eba5c
#
_entry.id   ce5485d585715fe855094b9eff8eba5c
#
_cell.length_a   1.000
_cell.length_b   1.000
_cell.length_c   1.000
_cell.angle_alpha   90.00
_cell.angle_beta   90.00
_cell.angle_gamma   90.00
#
_symmetry.space_group_name_H-M   'P 1'
#
loop_
_entity.id
_entity.type
_entity.pdbx_description
1 polymer ?
#
loop_
_entity_poly.entity_id
_entity_poly.type
_entity_poly.pdbx_seq_one_letter_code
_entity_poly.pdbx_strand_id
1 'polypeptide(L)'
;EYLRVESPSAEVQGHGAGQKKIVHGRAHVGIMGVEPVGNYAIRIKFDDLHDSGIFSWRYLYELGERQEELWAKYLAELEARGLSREPKRRA
;
A
#
# COMPACT_ATOMS: atom_id res chain seq x y z
N GLU A 1 0.00 -6.99 2.42
CA GLU A 1 -0.86 -5.87 2.85
C GLU A 1 -0.06 -4.56 3.01
N TYR A 2 1.04 -4.58 3.71
CA TYR A 2 1.83 -3.37 3.99
C TYR A 2 2.24 -2.64 2.69
N LEU A 3 2.79 -3.35 1.72
CA LEU A 3 3.18 -2.76 0.45
C LEU A 3 1.97 -2.24 -0.33
N ARG A 4 0.83 -2.91 -0.20
CA ARG A 4 -0.41 -2.48 -0.88
C ARG A 4 -0.91 -1.16 -0.32
N VAL A 5 -0.95 -1.01 1.00
CA VAL A 5 -1.47 0.22 1.62
C VAL A 5 -0.49 1.39 1.50
N GLU A 6 0.80 1.11 1.31
CA GLU A 6 1.83 2.13 1.11
C GLU A 6 2.24 2.28 -0.36
N SER A 7 1.43 1.78 -1.30
CA SER A 7 1.74 1.88 -2.71
C SER A 7 2.03 3.33 -3.12
N PRO A 8 3.08 3.58 -3.91
CA PRO A 8 3.40 4.93 -4.38
C PRO A 8 2.53 5.40 -5.53
N SER A 9 1.56 4.61 -5.95
CA SER A 9 0.62 4.98 -6.99
C SER A 9 -0.18 6.22 -6.61
N ALA A 10 -0.50 7.06 -7.60
CA ALA A 10 -1.36 8.22 -7.40
C ALA A 10 -2.76 7.84 -6.89
N GLU A 11 -3.23 6.63 -7.19
CA GLU A 11 -4.49 6.12 -6.66
C GLU A 11 -4.49 6.07 -5.13
N VAL A 12 -3.33 5.86 -4.52
CA VAL A 12 -3.18 5.81 -3.06
C VAL A 12 -2.70 7.16 -2.51
N GLN A 13 -1.64 7.71 -3.11
CA GLN A 13 -0.96 8.89 -2.56
C GLN A 13 -1.67 10.21 -2.88
N GLY A 14 -2.51 10.23 -3.92
CA GLY A 14 -3.14 11.46 -4.39
C GLY A 14 -2.14 12.35 -5.14
N HIS A 15 -2.52 13.61 -5.35
CA HIS A 15 -1.73 14.55 -6.13
C HIS A 15 -1.15 15.70 -5.30
N GLY A 16 -1.21 15.60 -3.98
CA GLY A 16 -0.70 16.65 -3.10
C GLY A 16 -0.75 16.26 -1.65
N ALA A 17 -0.20 17.13 -0.80
CA ALA A 17 -0.17 16.90 0.64
C ALA A 17 -1.60 16.74 1.19
N GLY A 18 -1.79 15.77 2.05
CA GLY A 18 -3.09 15.52 2.68
C GLY A 18 -4.09 14.77 1.81
N GLN A 19 -3.70 14.37 0.59
CA GLN A 19 -4.60 13.65 -0.32
C GLN A 19 -4.40 12.14 -0.31
N LYS A 20 -3.48 11.64 0.51
CA LYS A 20 -3.27 10.20 0.61
C LYS A 20 -4.56 9.52 1.09
N LYS A 21 -5.00 8.53 0.30
CA LYS A 21 -6.17 7.73 0.67
C LYS A 21 -5.76 6.64 1.64
N ILE A 22 -6.61 6.40 2.64
CA ILE A 22 -6.40 5.24 3.48
C ILE A 22 -7.03 4.01 2.80
N VAL A 23 -6.20 3.03 2.51
CA VAL A 23 -6.62 1.78 1.88
C VAL A 23 -6.99 0.80 2.99
N HIS A 24 -8.19 0.25 2.95
CA HIS A 24 -8.68 -0.64 4.00
C HIS A 24 -9.24 -1.94 3.40
N GLY A 25 -9.50 -2.92 4.26
CA GLY A 25 -10.07 -4.18 3.82
C GLY A 25 -9.10 -5.03 2.99
N ARG A 26 -7.80 -4.94 3.24
CA ARG A 26 -6.77 -5.57 2.42
C ARG A 26 -5.93 -6.62 3.16
N ALA A 27 -6.43 -7.12 4.31
CA ALA A 27 -5.69 -8.07 5.12
C ALA A 27 -5.25 -9.32 4.35
N HIS A 28 -6.01 -9.72 3.34
CA HIS A 28 -5.73 -10.94 2.57
C HIS A 28 -5.17 -10.69 1.18
N VAL A 29 -4.80 -9.44 0.86
CA VAL A 29 -4.23 -9.14 -0.45
C VAL A 29 -2.86 -9.80 -0.59
N GLY A 30 -2.65 -10.44 -1.74
CA GLY A 30 -1.39 -11.08 -2.07
C GLY A 30 -0.73 -10.43 -3.29
N ILE A 31 0.50 -10.80 -3.53
CA ILE A 31 1.26 -10.32 -4.69
C ILE A 31 1.16 -11.39 -5.79
N MET A 32 0.63 -11.01 -6.95
CA MET A 32 0.52 -11.91 -8.10
C MET A 32 1.79 -11.90 -8.96
N GLY A 33 2.50 -10.79 -9.00
CA GLY A 33 3.68 -10.69 -9.83
C GLY A 33 4.46 -9.42 -9.57
N VAL A 34 5.69 -9.44 -10.05
CA VAL A 34 6.63 -8.32 -9.93
C VAL A 34 7.32 -8.16 -11.27
N GLU A 35 7.36 -6.95 -11.80
CA GLU A 35 8.04 -6.63 -13.05
C GLU A 35 9.10 -5.58 -12.82
N PRO A 36 10.31 -5.75 -13.38
CA PRO A 36 11.32 -4.70 -13.29
C PRO A 36 10.92 -3.49 -14.14
N VAL A 37 11.25 -2.30 -13.63
CA VAL A 37 11.05 -1.03 -14.36
C VAL A 37 12.44 -0.40 -14.47
N GLY A 38 13.06 -0.54 -15.64
CA GLY A 38 14.46 -0.21 -15.79
C GLY A 38 15.29 -1.00 -14.77
N ASN A 39 16.33 -0.36 -14.24
CA ASN A 39 17.11 -0.94 -13.15
C ASN A 39 16.93 -0.18 -11.81
N TYR A 40 15.90 0.68 -11.74
CA TYR A 40 15.70 1.57 -10.59
C TYR A 40 14.47 1.23 -9.76
N ALA A 41 13.56 0.35 -10.25
CA ALA A 41 12.29 0.11 -9.59
C ALA A 41 11.69 -1.23 -10.01
N ILE A 42 10.64 -1.61 -9.29
CA ILE A 42 9.78 -2.73 -9.66
C ILE A 42 8.33 -2.27 -9.65
N ARG A 43 7.52 -2.84 -10.52
CA ARG A 43 6.08 -2.70 -10.46
C ARG A 43 5.51 -3.95 -9.79
N ILE A 44 4.73 -3.77 -8.73
CA ILE A 44 4.12 -4.88 -8.02
C ILE A 44 2.66 -5.01 -8.43
N LYS A 45 2.27 -6.21 -8.82
CA LYS A 45 0.88 -6.53 -9.18
C LYS A 45 0.23 -7.26 -8.03
N PHE A 46 -0.80 -6.68 -7.47
CA PHE A 46 -1.54 -7.27 -6.36
C PHE A 46 -2.78 -8.00 -6.86
N ASP A 47 -3.25 -8.97 -6.09
CA ASP A 47 -4.40 -9.78 -6.50
C ASP A 47 -5.75 -9.08 -6.36
N ASP A 48 -5.78 -7.87 -5.82
CA ASP A 48 -6.97 -7.01 -5.84
C ASP A 48 -7.01 -6.12 -7.10
N LEU A 49 -6.19 -6.44 -8.11
CA LEU A 49 -6.07 -5.76 -9.39
C LEU A 49 -5.38 -4.38 -9.32
N HIS A 50 -4.80 -4.01 -8.18
CA HIS A 50 -3.98 -2.81 -8.08
C HIS A 50 -2.58 -3.13 -8.63
N ASP A 51 -2.22 -2.53 -9.74
CA ASP A 51 -0.95 -2.81 -10.42
C ASP A 51 -0.21 -1.56 -10.89
N SER A 52 -0.63 -0.38 -10.45
CA SER A 52 -0.05 0.89 -10.89
C SER A 52 1.08 1.41 -10.03
N GLY A 53 1.43 0.72 -8.94
CA GLY A 53 2.49 1.16 -8.05
C GLY A 53 3.88 0.79 -8.55
N ILE A 54 4.72 1.78 -8.76
CA ILE A 54 6.13 1.58 -9.13
C ILE A 54 6.98 1.89 -7.91
N PHE A 55 7.57 0.84 -7.34
CA PHE A 55 8.32 0.92 -6.09
C PHE A 55 9.81 1.03 -6.44
N SER A 56 10.40 2.21 -6.24
CA SER A 56 11.84 2.36 -6.40
C SER A 56 12.57 1.58 -5.30
N TRP A 57 13.82 1.20 -5.57
CA TRP A 57 14.64 0.51 -4.56
C TRP A 57 14.78 1.37 -3.30
N ARG A 58 14.92 2.67 -3.48
CA ARG A 58 15.00 3.62 -2.36
C ARG A 58 13.72 3.60 -1.52
N TYR A 59 12.57 3.61 -2.17
CA TYR A 59 11.28 3.59 -1.48
C TYR A 59 11.07 2.28 -0.72
N LEU A 60 11.43 1.15 -1.34
CA LEU A 60 11.36 -0.15 -0.68
C LEU A 60 12.27 -0.21 0.55
N TYR A 61 13.48 0.34 0.44
CA TYR A 61 14.39 0.41 1.56
C TYR A 61 13.79 1.25 2.70
N GLU A 62 13.25 2.41 2.35
CA GLU A 62 12.60 3.29 3.32
C GLU A 62 11.40 2.61 4.01
N LEU A 63 10.58 1.90 3.25
CA LEU A 63 9.46 1.15 3.81
C LEU A 63 9.95 0.08 4.80
N GLY A 64 11.04 -0.59 4.49
CA GLY A 64 11.64 -1.58 5.37
C GLY A 64 12.17 -0.95 6.66
N GLU A 65 12.88 0.17 6.55
CA GLU A 65 13.43 0.89 7.69
C GLU A 65 12.34 1.42 8.63
N ARG A 66 11.22 1.85 8.08
CA ARG A 66 10.15 2.49 8.82
C ARG A 66 8.93 1.59 9.03
N GLN A 67 9.09 0.28 8.88
CA GLN A 67 7.96 -0.65 8.90
C GLN A 67 7.14 -0.55 10.19
N GLU A 68 7.78 -0.58 11.35
CA GLU A 68 7.07 -0.52 12.63
C GLU A 68 6.31 0.80 12.78
N GLU A 69 6.97 1.90 12.45
CA GLU A 69 6.39 3.23 12.55
C GLU A 69 5.19 3.40 11.63
N LEU A 70 5.37 3.07 10.35
CA LEU A 70 4.32 3.27 9.34
C LEU A 70 3.16 2.32 9.56
N TRP A 71 3.43 1.10 9.99
CA TRP A 71 2.37 0.13 10.28
C TRP A 71 1.54 0.57 11.49
N ALA A 72 2.18 1.03 12.56
CA ALA A 72 1.48 1.55 13.74
C ALA A 72 0.61 2.75 13.37
N LYS A 73 1.12 3.65 12.53
CA LYS A 73 0.38 4.81 12.05
C LYS A 73 -0.84 4.38 11.24
N TYR A 74 -0.68 3.39 10.36
CA TYR A 74 -1.78 2.86 9.56
C TYR A 74 -2.88 2.28 10.44
N LEU A 75 -2.53 1.46 11.41
CA LEU A 75 -3.52 0.87 12.33
C LEU A 75 -4.26 1.94 13.13
N ALA A 76 -3.56 2.97 13.57
CA ALA A 76 -4.17 4.08 14.31
C ALA A 76 -5.16 4.86 13.43
N GLU A 77 -4.81 5.07 12.16
CA GLU A 77 -5.70 5.77 11.21
C GLU A 77 -6.96 4.95 10.91
N LEU A 78 -6.83 3.63 10.78
CA LEU A 78 -8.00 2.76 10.60
C LEU A 78 -8.95 2.89 11.78
N GLU A 79 -8.42 2.82 12.99
CA GLU A 79 -9.22 2.93 14.20
C GLU A 79 -9.92 4.29 14.28
N ALA A 80 -9.19 5.37 14.00
CA ALA A 80 -9.74 6.73 14.05
C ALA A 80 -10.87 6.94 13.05
N ARG A 81 -10.87 6.20 11.95
CA ARG A 81 -11.89 6.31 10.89
C ARG A 81 -12.95 5.23 10.96
N GLY A 82 -12.90 4.34 11.95
CA GLY A 82 -13.84 3.23 12.06
C GLY A 82 -13.72 2.22 10.92
N LEU A 83 -12.55 2.09 10.34
CA LEU A 83 -12.28 1.16 9.25
C LEU A 83 -11.54 -0.06 9.75
N SER A 84 -11.52 -1.13 8.96
CA SER A 84 -10.92 -2.40 9.32
C SER A 84 -9.99 -2.91 8.21
N ARG A 85 -9.01 -3.71 8.58
CA ARG A 85 -8.17 -4.46 7.66
C ARG A 85 -8.97 -5.58 6.97
N GLU A 86 -10.01 -6.08 7.62
CA GLU A 86 -10.77 -7.20 7.10
C GLU A 86 -11.62 -6.76 5.91
N PRO A 87 -11.71 -7.60 4.85
CA PRO A 87 -12.59 -7.30 3.72
C PRO A 87 -14.04 -7.25 4.18
N LYS A 88 -14.84 -6.40 3.53
CA LYS A 88 -16.27 -6.37 3.80
C LYS A 88 -16.88 -7.71 3.42
N ARG A 89 -17.66 -8.27 4.34
CA ARG A 89 -18.45 -9.46 4.04
C ARG A 89 -19.68 -9.05 3.24
N ARG A 90 -19.98 -9.81 2.21
CA ARG A 90 -21.28 -9.70 1.55
C ARG A 90 -22.31 -10.34 2.45
N ALA A 91 -23.38 -9.62 2.64
CA ALA A 91 -24.52 -10.15 3.37
C ALA A 91 -25.21 -11.25 2.54
#